data_a4df12ea35ca379fbb30360209a49df7
#
_entry.id   a4df12ea35ca379fbb30360209a49df7
#
_cell.length_a   1.000
_cell.length_b   1.000
_cell.length_c   1.000
_cell.angle_alpha   90.00
_cell.angle_beta   90.00
_cell.angle_gamma   90.00
#
_symmetry.space_group_name_H-M   'P 1'
#
loop_
_entity.id
_entity.type
_entity.pdbx_description
1 polymer ?
#
loop_
_entity_poly.entity_id
_entity_poly.type
_entity_poly.pdbx_seq_one_letter_code
_entity_poly.pdbx_strand_id
1 'polypeptide(L)'
;VRGAENGPVPAVRVRAVSDVDDELRGELLSCWTDVSNAGGAVGFVPPVTQDDVAPMLDRLIEGVRSGRDVLALLTVDDAPAGFATLVGSLSPLRRHWGTVLRVQVHPSYQGQGLGRALMGGVHEIARGLGWEFVHLTARGGTGVDAFYRGLGYTEHGRLPGAIRVGPGDDRDEIVLACRLGPRPE
;
A
#
# COMPACT_ATOMS: atom_id res chain seq x y z
N VAL A 1 2.74 -7.96 -43.54
CA VAL A 1 3.23 -7.75 -42.16
C VAL A 1 2.55 -6.49 -41.67
N ARG A 2 1.50 -6.62 -40.85
CA ARG A 2 0.84 -5.48 -40.21
C ARG A 2 1.66 -5.16 -38.96
N GLY A 3 2.29 -3.98 -38.93
CA GLY A 3 2.90 -3.43 -37.74
C GLY A 3 1.85 -3.30 -36.65
N ALA A 4 2.12 -3.84 -35.48
CA ALA A 4 1.36 -3.55 -34.27
C ALA A 4 1.58 -2.06 -33.96
N GLU A 5 0.56 -1.23 -34.14
CA GLU A 5 0.56 0.13 -33.62
C GLU A 5 0.61 0.00 -32.09
N ASN A 6 1.77 0.32 -31.51
CA ASN A 6 1.88 0.51 -30.07
C ASN A 6 1.02 1.72 -29.72
N GLY A 7 -0.13 1.48 -29.10
CA GLY A 7 -0.93 2.55 -28.49
C GLY A 7 -0.07 3.34 -27.47
N PRO A 8 -0.50 4.54 -27.08
CA PRO A 8 0.24 5.35 -26.12
C PRO A 8 0.47 4.55 -24.84
N VAL A 9 1.70 4.62 -24.31
CA VAL A 9 2.05 3.98 -23.03
C VAL A 9 1.25 4.68 -21.92
N PRO A 10 0.49 3.94 -21.08
CA PRO A 10 -0.29 4.53 -20.01
C PRO A 10 0.58 5.39 -19.07
N ALA A 11 0.08 6.56 -18.70
CA ALA A 11 0.77 7.45 -17.78
C ALA A 11 0.59 6.97 -16.34
N VAL A 12 1.61 6.32 -15.78
CA VAL A 12 1.62 5.83 -14.38
C VAL A 12 2.24 6.90 -13.49
N ARG A 13 1.51 7.30 -12.44
CA ARG A 13 1.99 8.29 -11.45
C ARG A 13 1.70 7.82 -10.04
N VAL A 14 2.62 8.17 -9.11
CA VAL A 14 2.39 8.02 -7.66
C VAL A 14 2.62 9.40 -7.03
N ARG A 15 1.64 9.85 -6.26
CA ARG A 15 1.72 11.15 -5.58
C ARG A 15 1.23 11.07 -4.14
N ALA A 16 1.75 11.94 -3.30
CA ALA A 16 1.18 12.18 -1.97
C ALA A 16 -0.12 12.97 -2.11
N VAL A 17 -1.13 12.56 -1.33
CA VAL A 17 -2.43 13.22 -1.26
C VAL A 17 -2.63 13.71 0.19
N SER A 18 -2.98 14.98 0.34
CA SER A 18 -3.25 15.63 1.63
C SER A 18 -4.72 15.91 1.87
N ASP A 19 -5.55 15.81 0.84
CA ASP A 19 -7.00 15.94 0.94
C ASP A 19 -7.70 14.91 0.06
N VAL A 20 -8.77 14.33 0.57
CA VAL A 20 -9.56 13.30 -0.10
C VAL A 20 -11.01 13.82 -0.16
N ASP A 21 -11.44 14.18 -1.37
CA ASP A 21 -12.83 14.55 -1.64
C ASP A 21 -13.74 13.31 -1.69
N ASP A 22 -15.05 13.53 -1.86
CA ASP A 22 -16.03 12.44 -1.85
C ASP A 22 -15.89 11.51 -3.07
N GLU A 23 -15.46 12.02 -4.22
CA GLU A 23 -15.23 11.22 -5.42
C GLU A 23 -14.05 10.26 -5.21
N LEU A 24 -12.89 10.78 -4.81
CA LEU A 24 -11.72 9.97 -4.50
C LEU A 24 -12.01 8.99 -3.36
N ARG A 25 -12.76 9.42 -2.31
CA ARG A 25 -13.19 8.52 -1.24
C ARG A 25 -13.96 7.32 -1.79
N GLY A 26 -14.90 7.55 -2.71
CA GLY A 26 -15.68 6.48 -3.35
C GLY A 26 -14.78 5.50 -4.12
N GLU A 27 -13.82 6.01 -4.87
CA GLU A 27 -12.86 5.20 -5.63
C GLU A 27 -11.92 4.37 -4.73
N LEU A 28 -11.42 4.97 -3.65
CA LEU A 28 -10.60 4.26 -2.65
C LEU A 28 -11.41 3.17 -1.95
N LEU A 29 -12.68 3.44 -1.63
CA LEU A 29 -13.58 2.49 -0.99
C LEU A 29 -13.83 1.28 -1.90
N SER A 30 -14.16 1.52 -3.17
CA SER A 30 -14.33 0.47 -4.17
C SER A 30 -13.05 -0.34 -4.33
N CYS A 31 -11.92 0.33 -4.55
CA CYS A 31 -10.62 -0.33 -4.71
C CYS A 31 -10.30 -1.26 -3.52
N TRP A 32 -10.47 -0.77 -2.28
CA TRP A 32 -10.16 -1.57 -1.10
C TRP A 32 -11.10 -2.77 -0.94
N THR A 33 -12.38 -2.59 -1.21
CA THR A 33 -13.37 -3.67 -1.18
C THR A 33 -13.04 -4.74 -2.23
N ASP A 34 -12.73 -4.33 -3.46
CA ASP A 34 -12.42 -5.23 -4.56
C ASP A 34 -11.12 -6.00 -4.34
N VAL A 35 -10.07 -5.32 -3.83
CA VAL A 35 -8.81 -5.98 -3.45
C VAL A 35 -9.02 -6.99 -2.34
N SER A 36 -9.83 -6.66 -1.32
CA SER A 36 -10.15 -7.57 -0.22
C SER A 36 -10.87 -8.82 -0.72
N ASN A 37 -11.90 -8.63 -1.56
CA ASN A 37 -12.69 -9.73 -2.14
C ASN A 37 -11.89 -10.58 -3.14
N ALA A 38 -10.86 -10.00 -3.77
CA ALA A 38 -9.88 -10.75 -4.57
C ALA A 38 -8.84 -11.51 -3.73
N GLY A 39 -8.95 -11.51 -2.41
CA GLY A 39 -8.05 -12.22 -1.50
C GLY A 39 -6.81 -11.43 -1.07
N GLY A 40 -6.74 -10.14 -1.38
CA GLY A 40 -5.65 -9.26 -0.95
C GLY A 40 -5.51 -9.17 0.57
N ALA A 41 -4.28 -9.19 1.07
CA ALA A 41 -3.97 -9.14 2.51
C ALA A 41 -3.94 -7.68 3.02
N VAL A 42 -5.05 -6.96 2.87
CA VAL A 42 -5.16 -5.52 3.16
C VAL A 42 -6.03 -5.19 4.38
N GLY A 43 -6.17 -6.14 5.29
CA GLY A 43 -6.82 -5.95 6.59
C GLY A 43 -8.20 -6.58 6.71
N PHE A 44 -8.69 -7.21 5.66
CA PHE A 44 -9.99 -7.90 5.64
C PHE A 44 -9.84 -9.33 5.12
N VAL A 45 -10.87 -10.14 5.37
CA VAL A 45 -11.04 -11.50 4.85
C VAL A 45 -12.38 -11.54 4.09
N PRO A 46 -12.41 -11.99 2.83
CA PRO A 46 -13.65 -12.03 2.06
C PRO A 46 -14.68 -13.01 2.65
N PRO A 47 -15.99 -12.80 2.44
CA PRO A 47 -16.57 -11.67 1.70
C PRO A 47 -16.67 -10.41 2.55
N VAL A 48 -16.43 -9.24 1.94
CA VAL A 48 -16.60 -7.93 2.59
C VAL A 48 -17.45 -7.00 1.70
N THR A 49 -18.18 -6.11 2.36
CA THR A 49 -18.96 -5.05 1.72
C THR A 49 -18.23 -3.70 1.86
N GLN A 50 -18.71 -2.69 1.15
CA GLN A 50 -18.21 -1.33 1.35
C GLN A 50 -18.49 -0.80 2.76
N ASP A 51 -19.61 -1.20 3.38
CA ASP A 51 -19.95 -0.82 4.74
C ASP A 51 -18.97 -1.38 5.78
N ASP A 52 -18.38 -2.55 5.52
CA ASP A 52 -17.34 -3.13 6.38
C ASP A 52 -16.02 -2.35 6.28
N VAL A 53 -15.69 -1.85 5.09
CA VAL A 53 -14.43 -1.14 4.80
C VAL A 53 -14.50 0.34 5.17
N ALA A 54 -15.65 0.99 4.97
CA ALA A 54 -15.84 2.43 5.11
C ALA A 54 -15.33 3.00 6.45
N PRO A 55 -15.60 2.40 7.63
CA PRO A 55 -15.13 2.96 8.90
C PRO A 55 -13.59 3.00 9.00
N MET A 56 -12.90 2.05 8.38
CA MET A 56 -11.43 2.03 8.37
C MET A 56 -10.86 3.03 7.38
N LEU A 57 -11.49 3.20 6.22
CA LEU A 57 -11.13 4.22 5.23
C LEU A 57 -11.34 5.63 5.81
N ASP A 58 -12.45 5.88 6.50
CA ASP A 58 -12.72 7.19 7.11
C ASP A 58 -11.68 7.57 8.17
N ARG A 59 -11.22 6.61 8.98
CA ARG A 59 -10.11 6.83 9.92
C ARG A 59 -8.79 7.14 9.21
N LEU A 60 -8.52 6.47 8.08
CA LEU A 60 -7.36 6.75 7.25
C LEU A 60 -7.44 8.19 6.70
N ILE A 61 -8.58 8.57 6.13
CA ILE A 61 -8.80 9.92 5.59
C ILE A 61 -8.65 10.99 6.67
N GLU A 62 -9.18 10.76 7.88
CA GLU A 62 -8.98 11.67 9.01
C GLU A 62 -7.50 11.79 9.40
N GLY A 63 -6.75 10.69 9.36
CA GLY A 63 -5.30 10.70 9.55
C GLY A 63 -4.57 11.55 8.52
N VAL A 64 -4.99 11.47 7.26
CA VAL A 64 -4.43 12.26 6.15
C VAL A 64 -4.78 13.74 6.30
N ARG A 65 -6.05 14.08 6.56
CA ARG A 65 -6.51 15.45 6.74
C ARG A 65 -5.87 16.16 7.93
N SER A 66 -5.61 15.42 9.01
CA SER A 66 -4.90 15.96 10.17
C SER A 66 -3.38 16.09 9.97
N GLY A 67 -2.85 15.67 8.83
CA GLY A 67 -1.41 15.68 8.55
C GLY A 67 -0.59 14.63 9.33
N ARG A 68 -1.25 13.71 10.04
CA ARG A 68 -0.60 12.61 10.77
C ARG A 68 -0.11 11.54 9.81
N ASP A 69 -0.91 11.23 8.81
CA ASP A 69 -0.66 10.17 7.84
C ASP A 69 -0.54 10.77 6.43
N VAL A 70 0.10 10.04 5.52
CA VAL A 70 0.20 10.43 4.11
C VAL A 70 -0.37 9.32 3.25
N LEU A 71 -1.31 9.67 2.36
CA LEU A 71 -1.82 8.77 1.34
C LEU A 71 -0.93 8.84 0.09
N ALA A 72 -0.32 7.73 -0.30
CA ALA A 72 0.32 7.56 -1.60
C ALA A 72 -0.71 7.01 -2.58
N LEU A 73 -1.14 7.82 -3.55
CA LEU A 73 -2.10 7.46 -4.58
C LEU A 73 -1.37 7.07 -5.87
N LEU A 74 -1.65 5.87 -6.37
CA LEU A 74 -1.24 5.40 -7.69
C LEU A 74 -2.36 5.70 -8.69
N THR A 75 -2.04 6.35 -9.80
CA THR A 75 -2.95 6.56 -10.92
C THR A 75 -2.40 6.00 -12.22
N VAL A 76 -3.29 5.59 -13.12
CA VAL A 76 -3.02 5.20 -14.50
C VAL A 76 -3.93 6.05 -15.37
N ASP A 77 -3.35 6.88 -16.26
CA ASP A 77 -4.08 7.86 -17.07
C ASP A 77 -5.02 8.73 -16.21
N ASP A 78 -4.50 9.18 -15.06
CA ASP A 78 -5.16 9.97 -14.02
C ASP A 78 -6.27 9.24 -13.24
N ALA A 79 -6.67 8.03 -13.62
CA ALA A 79 -7.63 7.21 -12.87
C ALA A 79 -6.95 6.51 -11.67
N PRO A 80 -7.55 6.52 -10.46
CA PRO A 80 -7.04 5.78 -9.31
C PRO A 80 -6.93 4.29 -9.57
N ALA A 81 -5.75 3.73 -9.39
CA ALA A 81 -5.43 2.33 -9.65
C ALA A 81 -4.94 1.57 -8.41
N GLY A 82 -4.65 2.30 -7.33
CA GLY A 82 -4.19 1.71 -6.08
C GLY A 82 -3.70 2.76 -5.10
N PHE A 83 -3.39 2.36 -3.89
CA PHE A 83 -2.86 3.26 -2.87
C PHE A 83 -2.08 2.54 -1.77
N ALA A 84 -1.36 3.33 -0.99
CA ALA A 84 -0.75 2.91 0.27
C ALA A 84 -0.81 4.07 1.28
N THR A 85 -0.70 3.76 2.55
CA THR A 85 -0.67 4.77 3.62
C THR A 85 0.69 4.75 4.31
N LEU A 86 1.27 5.92 4.52
CA LEU A 86 2.49 6.11 5.29
C LEU A 86 2.10 6.73 6.63
N VAL A 87 2.46 6.04 7.72
CA VAL A 87 2.15 6.44 9.10
C VAL A 87 3.44 6.70 9.85
N GLY A 88 3.64 7.95 10.26
CA GLY A 88 4.80 8.36 11.04
C GLY A 88 4.66 8.02 12.53
N SER A 89 5.77 8.05 13.24
CA SER A 89 5.77 7.85 14.69
C SER A 89 5.57 9.17 15.43
N LEU A 90 4.72 9.16 16.46
CA LEU A 90 4.57 10.30 17.38
C LEU A 90 5.76 10.44 18.34
N SER A 91 6.58 9.39 18.51
CA SER A 91 7.77 9.43 19.36
C SER A 91 8.90 10.22 18.70
N PRO A 92 9.49 11.22 19.39
CA PRO A 92 10.66 11.95 18.89
C PRO A 92 11.84 11.04 18.51
N LEU A 93 11.98 9.91 19.21
CA LEU A 93 13.06 8.93 18.99
C LEU A 93 12.86 8.10 17.71
N ARG A 94 11.69 8.17 17.07
CA ARG A 94 11.31 7.38 15.90
C ARG A 94 10.92 8.24 14.71
N ARG A 95 11.24 9.53 14.68
CA ARG A 95 10.87 10.45 13.59
C ARG A 95 11.54 10.12 12.25
N HIS A 96 12.63 9.38 12.30
CA HIS A 96 13.44 9.01 11.14
C HIS A 96 12.93 7.77 10.40
N TRP A 97 11.74 7.23 10.75
CA TRP A 97 11.13 6.12 10.07
C TRP A 97 9.61 6.06 10.30
N GLY A 98 8.94 5.30 9.47
CA GLY A 98 7.49 5.10 9.58
C GLY A 98 7.04 3.75 9.06
N THR A 99 5.74 3.52 9.20
CA THR A 99 5.07 2.28 8.79
C THR A 99 4.34 2.50 7.48
N VAL A 100 4.48 1.57 6.55
CA VAL A 100 3.67 1.52 5.33
C VAL A 100 2.54 0.53 5.55
N LEU A 101 1.32 0.98 5.36
CA LEU A 101 0.10 0.19 5.54
C LEU A 101 -0.73 0.16 4.26
N ARG A 102 -1.57 -0.86 4.12
CA ARG A 102 -2.62 -0.93 3.08
C ARG A 102 -2.08 -0.77 1.66
N VAL A 103 -0.90 -1.36 1.38
CA VAL A 103 -0.36 -1.39 0.01
C VAL A 103 -1.27 -2.23 -0.87
N GLN A 104 -1.90 -1.60 -1.84
CA GLN A 104 -2.86 -2.29 -2.70
C GLN A 104 -2.94 -1.67 -4.10
N VAL A 105 -3.14 -2.54 -5.07
CA VAL A 105 -3.41 -2.21 -6.47
C VAL A 105 -4.71 -2.91 -6.84
N HIS A 106 -5.63 -2.17 -7.43
CA HIS A 106 -6.93 -2.70 -7.86
C HIS A 106 -6.75 -3.92 -8.78
N PRO A 107 -7.58 -4.98 -8.65
CA PRO A 107 -7.42 -6.23 -9.40
C PRO A 107 -7.27 -6.05 -10.91
N SER A 108 -8.00 -5.09 -11.51
CA SER A 108 -7.92 -4.80 -12.96
C SER A 108 -6.53 -4.30 -13.41
N TYR A 109 -5.70 -3.83 -12.49
CA TYR A 109 -4.38 -3.28 -12.76
C TYR A 109 -3.24 -4.17 -12.25
N GLN A 110 -3.54 -5.33 -11.64
CA GLN A 110 -2.53 -6.26 -11.15
C GLN A 110 -1.80 -6.98 -12.31
N GLY A 111 -0.63 -7.54 -12.02
CA GLY A 111 0.17 -8.24 -13.03
C GLY A 111 0.96 -7.34 -14.00
N GLN A 112 0.81 -6.01 -13.91
CA GLN A 112 1.41 -5.01 -14.82
C GLN A 112 2.60 -4.25 -14.21
N GLY A 113 3.16 -4.73 -13.10
CA GLY A 113 4.29 -4.07 -12.42
C GLY A 113 3.90 -2.87 -11.54
N LEU A 114 2.60 -2.53 -11.45
CA LEU A 114 2.12 -1.32 -10.76
C LEU A 114 2.32 -1.35 -9.24
N GLY A 115 2.36 -2.53 -8.63
CA GLY A 115 2.75 -2.66 -7.22
C GLY A 115 4.20 -2.20 -6.97
N ARG A 116 5.11 -2.48 -7.90
CA ARG A 116 6.50 -1.99 -7.84
C ARG A 116 6.56 -0.47 -8.04
N ALA A 117 5.77 0.06 -8.97
CA ALA A 117 5.65 1.51 -9.19
C ALA A 117 5.11 2.22 -7.95
N LEU A 118 4.02 1.69 -7.34
CA LEU A 118 3.46 2.22 -6.10
C LEU A 118 4.50 2.27 -4.98
N MET A 119 5.21 1.16 -4.75
CA MET A 119 6.23 1.10 -3.69
C MET A 119 7.44 2.00 -3.98
N GLY A 120 7.82 2.18 -5.24
CA GLY A 120 8.82 3.18 -5.63
C GLY A 120 8.41 4.59 -5.22
N GLY A 121 7.17 4.99 -5.54
CA GLY A 121 6.60 6.27 -5.12
C GLY A 121 6.47 6.41 -3.59
N VAL A 122 6.09 5.35 -2.88
CA VAL A 122 6.07 5.29 -1.41
C VAL A 122 7.46 5.60 -0.84
N HIS A 123 8.52 5.00 -1.41
CA HIS A 123 9.90 5.26 -0.96
C HIS A 123 10.33 6.71 -1.22
N GLU A 124 9.95 7.30 -2.37
CA GLU A 124 10.24 8.71 -2.67
C GLU A 124 9.50 9.65 -1.71
N ILE A 125 8.21 9.39 -1.43
CA ILE A 125 7.42 10.15 -0.45
C ILE A 125 8.08 10.04 0.93
N ALA A 126 8.46 8.85 1.37
CA ALA A 126 9.10 8.62 2.67
C ALA A 126 10.43 9.37 2.79
N ARG A 127 11.27 9.38 1.73
CA ARG A 127 12.50 10.21 1.69
C ARG A 127 12.19 11.70 1.79
N GLY A 128 11.12 12.15 1.14
CA GLY A 128 10.63 13.53 1.21
C GLY A 128 10.19 13.93 2.63
N LEU A 129 9.72 12.98 3.42
CA LEU A 129 9.39 13.14 4.85
C LEU A 129 10.62 13.09 5.76
N GLY A 130 11.82 12.86 5.22
CA GLY A 130 13.05 12.73 5.98
C GLY A 130 13.22 11.36 6.65
N TRP A 131 12.53 10.33 6.17
CA TRP A 131 12.67 8.99 6.73
C TRP A 131 13.87 8.26 6.15
N GLU A 132 14.59 7.56 7.02
CA GLU A 132 15.79 6.77 6.69
C GLU A 132 15.43 5.31 6.38
N PHE A 133 14.30 4.83 6.87
CA PHE A 133 13.76 3.51 6.55
C PHE A 133 12.25 3.46 6.74
N VAL A 134 11.63 2.45 6.13
CA VAL A 134 10.23 2.12 6.26
C VAL A 134 10.07 0.68 6.71
N HIS A 135 9.01 0.43 7.44
CA HIS A 135 8.65 -0.89 7.93
C HIS A 135 7.22 -1.21 7.52
N LEU A 136 6.91 -2.48 7.37
CA LEU A 136 5.57 -2.99 7.15
C LEU A 136 5.45 -4.40 7.72
N THR A 137 4.20 -4.87 7.86
CA THR A 137 3.93 -6.28 8.14
C THR A 137 3.20 -6.91 6.95
N ALA A 138 3.47 -8.20 6.73
CA ALA A 138 2.87 -8.99 5.67
C ALA A 138 2.25 -10.26 6.26
N ARG A 139 1.10 -10.67 5.69
CA ARG A 139 0.47 -11.94 6.03
C ARG A 139 1.23 -13.09 5.36
N GLY A 140 1.69 -14.05 6.13
CA GLY A 140 2.37 -15.25 5.66
C GLY A 140 1.46 -16.13 4.78
N GLY A 141 2.09 -16.93 3.92
CA GLY A 141 1.40 -17.86 3.03
C GLY A 141 0.75 -17.25 1.79
N THR A 142 0.94 -15.94 1.54
CA THR A 142 0.41 -15.23 0.37
C THR A 142 1.45 -14.98 -0.72
N GLY A 143 2.74 -15.23 -0.43
CA GLY A 143 3.85 -14.92 -1.33
C GLY A 143 4.22 -13.43 -1.41
N VAL A 144 3.49 -12.55 -0.72
CA VAL A 144 3.73 -11.10 -0.75
C VAL A 144 5.06 -10.70 -0.10
N ASP A 145 5.58 -11.52 0.80
CA ASP A 145 6.92 -11.34 1.39
C ASP A 145 8.03 -11.45 0.34
N ALA A 146 7.90 -12.34 -0.66
CA ALA A 146 8.84 -12.41 -1.78
C ALA A 146 8.80 -11.14 -2.64
N PHE A 147 7.61 -10.55 -2.85
CA PHE A 147 7.46 -9.27 -3.52
C PHE A 147 8.23 -8.16 -2.80
N TYR A 148 8.07 -8.03 -1.48
CA TYR A 148 8.79 -7.03 -0.70
C TYR A 148 10.30 -7.28 -0.65
N ARG A 149 10.75 -8.53 -0.54
CA ARG A 149 12.20 -8.85 -0.64
C ARG A 149 12.78 -8.41 -1.98
N GLY A 150 12.03 -8.57 -3.08
CA GLY A 150 12.39 -8.07 -4.41
C GLY A 150 12.46 -6.54 -4.54
N LEU A 151 12.01 -5.80 -3.50
CA LEU A 151 12.08 -4.35 -3.37
C LEU A 151 13.15 -3.89 -2.34
N GLY A 152 13.95 -4.82 -1.82
CA GLY A 152 15.01 -4.53 -0.86
C GLY A 152 14.58 -4.61 0.60
N TYR A 153 13.37 -5.10 0.90
CA TYR A 153 12.97 -5.35 2.28
C TYR A 153 13.63 -6.61 2.85
N THR A 154 14.02 -6.53 4.10
CA THR A 154 14.57 -7.65 4.89
C THR A 154 13.56 -8.04 5.97
N GLU A 155 13.39 -9.34 6.20
CA GLU A 155 12.61 -9.86 7.31
C GLU A 155 13.38 -9.65 8.63
N HIS A 156 12.75 -9.00 9.59
CA HIS A 156 13.29 -8.72 10.92
C HIS A 156 12.63 -9.49 12.04
N GLY A 157 11.52 -10.16 11.75
CA GLY A 157 10.81 -10.96 12.72
C GLY A 157 9.57 -11.63 12.14
N ARG A 158 9.07 -12.61 12.87
CA ARG A 158 7.89 -13.37 12.49
C ARG A 158 7.14 -13.79 13.75
N LEU A 159 5.82 -13.54 13.79
CA LEU A 159 4.93 -14.03 14.83
C LEU A 159 4.08 -15.17 14.24
N PRO A 160 4.37 -16.42 14.62
CA PRO A 160 3.62 -17.56 14.13
C PRO A 160 2.15 -17.49 14.53
N GLY A 161 1.23 -17.72 13.59
CA GLY A 161 -0.20 -17.78 13.82
C GLY A 161 -0.86 -16.50 14.33
N ALA A 162 -0.21 -15.34 14.17
CA ALA A 162 -0.71 -14.06 14.70
C ALA A 162 -1.92 -13.50 13.94
N ILE A 163 -2.16 -13.94 12.70
CA ILE A 163 -3.24 -13.46 11.84
C ILE A 163 -4.24 -14.59 11.60
N ARG A 164 -5.45 -14.47 12.19
CA ARG A 164 -6.53 -15.43 11.96
C ARG A 164 -7.35 -14.99 10.74
N VAL A 165 -7.35 -15.81 9.69
CA VAL A 165 -8.13 -15.57 8.47
C VAL A 165 -9.39 -16.42 8.38
N GLY A 166 -9.52 -17.43 9.24
CA GLY A 166 -10.68 -18.29 9.37
C GLY A 166 -10.52 -19.32 10.47
N PRO A 167 -11.55 -20.12 10.75
CA PRO A 167 -11.45 -21.21 11.71
C PRO A 167 -10.37 -22.21 11.29
N GLY A 168 -9.32 -22.35 12.11
CA GLY A 168 -8.19 -23.26 11.82
C GLY A 168 -7.22 -22.78 10.75
N ASP A 169 -7.36 -21.54 10.27
CA ASP A 169 -6.43 -20.91 9.31
C ASP A 169 -5.76 -19.69 9.96
N ASP A 170 -4.74 -19.96 10.77
CA ASP A 170 -3.89 -18.97 11.40
C ASP A 170 -2.61 -18.79 10.56
N ARG A 171 -2.30 -17.55 10.20
CA ARG A 171 -1.16 -17.17 9.37
C ARG A 171 -0.14 -16.39 10.18
N ASP A 172 1.12 -16.50 9.79
CA ASP A 172 2.18 -15.71 10.41
C ASP A 172 2.04 -14.22 10.05
N GLU A 173 2.38 -13.36 11.01
CA GLU A 173 2.69 -11.96 10.71
C GLU A 173 4.20 -11.82 10.52
N ILE A 174 4.61 -11.34 9.34
CA ILE A 174 6.02 -11.19 8.95
C ILE A 174 6.37 -9.70 9.02
N VAL A 175 7.34 -9.35 9.84
CA VAL A 175 7.84 -7.98 9.99
C VAL A 175 8.97 -7.75 8.99
N LEU A 176 8.82 -6.78 8.13
CA LEU A 176 9.74 -6.43 7.05
C LEU A 176 10.13 -4.96 7.14
N ALA A 177 11.40 -4.64 6.91
CA ALA A 177 11.88 -3.26 6.83
C ALA A 177 12.84 -3.06 5.66
N CYS A 178 12.85 -1.84 5.12
CA CYS A 178 13.74 -1.42 4.05
C CYS A 178 14.42 -0.12 4.41
N ARG A 179 15.76 -0.06 4.34
CA ARG A 179 16.51 1.20 4.44
C ARG A 179 16.35 1.97 3.14
N LEU A 180 15.96 3.23 3.29
CA LEU A 180 15.88 4.16 2.18
C LEU A 180 17.29 4.77 2.02
N GLY A 181 18.00 4.43 0.95
CA GLY A 181 19.25 5.13 0.63
C GLY A 181 19.04 6.65 0.46
N PRO A 182 20.11 7.44 0.39
CA PRO A 182 19.99 8.86 0.08
C PRO A 182 19.17 9.05 -1.22
N ARG A 183 18.48 10.22 -1.33
CA ARG A 183 17.76 10.56 -2.55
C ARG A 183 18.75 10.55 -3.70
N PRO A 184 18.47 9.86 -4.84
CA PRO A 184 19.27 10.04 -6.04
C PRO A 184 19.22 11.51 -6.43
N GLU A 185 20.42 12.09 -6.71
CA GLU A 185 20.60 13.47 -7.21
C GLU A 185 19.96 13.66 -8.57
#